data_2392555f6f550e109112726c6f6045fd
#
_entry.id   2392555f6f550e109112726c6f6045fd
#
_cell.length_a   1.000
_cell.length_b   1.000
_cell.length_c   1.000
_cell.angle_alpha   90.00
_cell.angle_beta   90.00
_cell.angle_gamma   90.00
#
_symmetry.space_group_name_H-M   'P 1'
#
loop_
_entity.id
_entity.type
_entity.pdbx_description
1 polymer ?
#
loop_
_entity_poly.entity_id
_entity_poly.type
_entity_poly.pdbx_seq_one_letter_code
_entity_poly.pdbx_strand_id
1 'polypeptide(L)'
;YLLSAAREMNRNLIRTAYSTIIYEVKDFGVGIYDNQCRLLAEAPGLAIFTRGNDYALKQIVQYLGHENIHPEDIILLNYPYMSAAHTLDVTAAAPIFHDDKLVGFSAVKQHWKDLGQKDPGYCTDTTDVYQEGLLIPCLKIHKRGVLNQDLVELIRFNSRMPENTLGDMNAKISSCITGRKRVEELIDKFGQETYNLAVENILDHGERIARVQLADLPKGTWSAEDWVDD
;
A
#
# COMPACT_ATOMS: atom_id res chain seq x y z
N TYR A 1 -17.01 -1.19 -10.44
CA TYR A 1 -17.05 -1.71 -9.06
C TYR A 1 -15.69 -1.58 -8.35
N LEU A 2 -14.58 -2.15 -8.89
CA LEU A 2 -13.26 -2.05 -8.24
C LEU A 2 -12.82 -0.59 -8.00
N LEU A 3 -13.02 0.29 -8.98
CA LEU A 3 -12.76 1.72 -8.82
C LEU A 3 -13.64 2.36 -7.73
N SER A 4 -14.89 1.91 -7.59
CA SER A 4 -15.78 2.38 -6.52
C SER A 4 -15.29 1.91 -5.15
N ALA A 5 -14.78 0.69 -5.05
CA ALA A 5 -14.16 0.15 -3.84
C ALA A 5 -12.91 0.95 -3.45
N ALA A 6 -12.00 1.23 -4.38
CA ALA A 6 -10.83 2.06 -4.13
C ALA A 6 -11.21 3.48 -3.69
N ARG A 7 -12.24 4.09 -4.29
CA ARG A 7 -12.76 5.40 -3.87
C ARG A 7 -13.37 5.37 -2.47
N GLU A 8 -13.99 4.28 -2.06
CA GLU A 8 -14.51 4.10 -0.70
C GLU A 8 -13.38 3.96 0.31
N MET A 9 -12.35 3.17 0.00
CA MET A 9 -11.12 3.09 0.78
C MET A 9 -10.52 4.48 1.01
N ASN A 10 -10.37 5.26 -0.04
CA ASN A 10 -9.83 6.62 -0.01
C ASN A 10 -10.65 7.54 0.91
N ARG A 11 -11.98 7.55 0.75
CA ARG A 11 -12.87 8.37 1.60
C ARG A 11 -12.81 7.94 3.05
N ASN A 12 -12.74 6.63 3.32
CA ASN A 12 -12.60 6.10 4.66
C ASN A 12 -11.29 6.59 5.29
N LEU A 13 -10.16 6.46 4.58
CA LEU A 13 -8.86 6.93 5.04
C LEU A 13 -8.88 8.42 5.40
N ILE A 14 -9.31 9.29 4.48
CA ILE A 14 -9.34 10.75 4.69
C ILE A 14 -10.21 11.13 5.89
N ARG A 15 -11.36 10.46 6.06
CA ARG A 15 -12.33 10.81 7.12
C ARG A 15 -11.92 10.35 8.51
N THR A 16 -11.03 9.37 8.60
CA THR A 16 -10.63 8.75 9.87
C THR A 16 -9.17 9.04 10.24
N ALA A 17 -8.40 9.63 9.35
CA ALA A 17 -7.01 10.03 9.62
C ALA A 17 -6.92 11.17 10.63
N TYR A 18 -5.83 11.17 11.40
CA TYR A 18 -5.54 12.14 12.45
C TYR A 18 -4.61 13.25 11.96
N SER A 19 -3.71 12.97 11.03
CA SER A 19 -2.72 13.95 10.58
C SER A 19 -3.15 14.71 9.33
N THR A 20 -2.84 16.01 9.29
CA THR A 20 -3.07 16.91 8.15
C THR A 20 -2.38 16.42 6.88
N ILE A 21 -1.25 15.72 7.02
CA ILE A 21 -0.53 15.16 5.87
C ILE A 21 -1.38 14.16 5.08
N ILE A 22 -2.31 13.49 5.76
CA ILE A 22 -3.22 12.53 5.14
C ILE A 22 -4.49 13.23 4.62
N TYR A 23 -5.22 13.97 5.47
CA TYR A 23 -6.53 14.47 5.05
C TYR A 23 -6.47 15.81 4.27
N GLU A 24 -5.40 16.62 4.40
CA GLU A 24 -5.21 17.86 3.63
C GLU A 24 -4.24 17.68 2.47
N VAL A 25 -3.00 17.26 2.75
CA VAL A 25 -1.94 17.10 1.74
C VAL A 25 -2.21 15.89 0.83
N LYS A 26 -2.89 14.86 1.35
CA LYS A 26 -3.20 13.60 0.66
C LYS A 26 -1.95 12.80 0.29
N ASP A 27 -0.98 12.80 1.19
CA ASP A 27 0.28 12.09 1.03
C ASP A 27 0.11 10.59 1.30
N PHE A 28 -0.63 9.93 0.42
CA PHE A 28 -0.93 8.51 0.46
C PHE A 28 -1.31 7.97 -0.92
N GLY A 29 -1.26 6.64 -1.06
CA GLY A 29 -1.78 5.88 -2.20
C GLY A 29 -2.64 4.71 -1.73
N VAL A 30 -3.79 4.53 -2.37
CA VAL A 30 -4.79 3.50 -2.08
C VAL A 30 -5.02 2.66 -3.31
N GLY A 31 -4.88 1.33 -3.20
CA GLY A 31 -5.05 0.45 -4.34
C GLY A 31 -5.59 -0.94 -4.01
N ILE A 32 -6.17 -1.56 -5.03
CA ILE A 32 -6.59 -2.96 -5.06
C ILE A 32 -5.72 -3.68 -6.09
N TYR A 33 -5.19 -4.82 -5.72
CA TYR A 33 -4.20 -5.58 -6.47
C TYR A 33 -4.68 -7.03 -6.62
N ASP A 34 -4.31 -7.69 -7.70
CA ASP A 34 -4.56 -9.12 -7.89
C ASP A 34 -3.58 -9.99 -7.07
N ASN A 35 -3.72 -11.31 -7.20
CA ASN A 35 -2.84 -12.27 -6.54
C ASN A 35 -1.39 -12.30 -7.06
N GLN A 36 -1.11 -11.64 -8.18
CA GLN A 36 0.23 -11.41 -8.72
C GLN A 36 0.78 -10.02 -8.32
N CYS A 37 0.09 -9.30 -7.44
CA CYS A 37 0.42 -7.95 -6.99
C CYS A 37 0.36 -6.90 -8.11
N ARG A 38 -0.43 -7.12 -9.18
CA ARG A 38 -0.66 -6.15 -10.26
C ARG A 38 -1.80 -5.21 -9.86
N LEU A 39 -1.63 -3.91 -10.07
CA LEU A 39 -2.65 -2.91 -9.75
C LEU A 39 -3.89 -3.06 -10.64
N LEU A 40 -5.06 -3.20 -10.03
CA LEU A 40 -6.36 -3.29 -10.71
C LEU A 40 -7.18 -2.01 -10.64
N ALA A 41 -7.12 -1.32 -9.51
CA ALA A 41 -7.84 -0.06 -9.29
C ALA A 41 -7.15 0.78 -8.22
N GLU A 42 -7.15 2.07 -8.43
CA GLU A 42 -6.65 3.06 -7.47
C GLU A 42 -7.64 4.21 -7.30
N ALA A 43 -7.52 4.94 -6.21
CA ALA A 43 -8.25 6.18 -5.98
C ALA A 43 -7.30 7.39 -6.08
N PRO A 44 -7.81 8.62 -6.27
CA PRO A 44 -6.97 9.80 -6.30
C PRO A 44 -6.06 9.92 -5.08
N GLY A 45 -4.75 10.06 -5.34
CA GLY A 45 -3.66 10.15 -4.37
C GLY A 45 -2.34 10.26 -5.12
N LEU A 46 -1.23 9.89 -4.49
CA LEU A 46 0.08 9.89 -5.12
C LEU A 46 0.31 8.58 -5.91
N ALA A 47 0.39 8.68 -7.23
CA ALA A 47 0.60 7.53 -8.12
C ALA A 47 1.91 6.78 -7.81
N ILE A 48 2.93 7.46 -7.33
CA ILE A 48 4.19 6.84 -6.90
C ILE A 48 3.96 5.82 -5.77
N PHE A 49 3.00 6.07 -4.86
CA PHE A 49 2.70 5.16 -3.76
C PHE A 49 1.92 3.94 -4.23
N THR A 50 0.93 4.12 -5.10
CA THR A 50 0.16 2.98 -5.63
C THR A 50 1.03 2.06 -6.49
N ARG A 51 1.95 2.63 -7.27
CA ARG A 51 2.93 1.85 -8.05
C ARG A 51 4.03 1.25 -7.20
N GLY A 52 4.52 1.96 -6.20
CA GLY A 52 5.44 1.41 -5.19
C GLY A 52 4.85 0.22 -4.42
N ASN A 53 3.53 0.16 -4.26
CA ASN A 53 2.86 -0.98 -3.63
C ASN A 53 2.92 -2.26 -4.46
N ASP A 54 2.97 -2.21 -5.81
CA ASP A 54 3.18 -3.40 -6.65
C ASP A 54 4.46 -4.14 -6.21
N TYR A 55 5.52 -3.38 -6.01
CA TYR A 55 6.81 -3.90 -5.54
C TYR A 55 6.73 -4.35 -4.07
N ALA A 56 6.20 -3.51 -3.19
CA ALA A 56 6.07 -3.81 -1.77
C ALA A 56 5.28 -5.09 -1.50
N LEU A 57 4.17 -5.32 -2.21
CA LEU A 57 3.37 -6.54 -2.09
C LEU A 57 4.13 -7.78 -2.55
N LYS A 58 4.90 -7.69 -3.64
CA LYS A 58 5.79 -8.79 -4.08
C LYS A 58 6.84 -9.11 -3.02
N GLN A 59 7.42 -8.09 -2.39
CA GLN A 59 8.37 -8.28 -1.29
C GLN A 59 7.71 -8.92 -0.06
N ILE A 60 6.47 -8.52 0.28
CA ILE A 60 5.70 -9.15 1.36
C ILE A 60 5.50 -10.65 1.08
N VAL A 61 5.04 -10.99 -0.13
CA VAL A 61 4.83 -12.39 -0.53
C VAL A 61 6.14 -13.19 -0.53
N GLN A 62 7.22 -12.61 -1.05
CA GLN A 62 8.53 -13.25 -1.07
C GLN A 62 9.10 -13.45 0.33
N TYR A 63 8.96 -12.46 1.22
CA TYR A 63 9.52 -12.50 2.57
C TYR A 63 8.77 -13.46 3.51
N LEU A 64 7.45 -13.45 3.44
CA LEU A 64 6.62 -14.29 4.32
C LEU A 64 6.41 -15.71 3.77
N GLY A 65 6.39 -15.88 2.45
CA GLY A 65 5.87 -17.07 1.79
C GLY A 65 4.32 -17.07 1.73
N HIS A 66 3.77 -17.63 0.67
CA HIS A 66 2.31 -17.72 0.48
C HIS A 66 1.61 -18.46 1.63
N GLU A 67 2.26 -19.52 2.13
CA GLU A 67 1.76 -20.38 3.21
C GLU A 67 1.64 -19.68 4.56
N ASN A 68 2.30 -18.54 4.72
CA ASN A 68 2.26 -17.73 5.93
C ASN A 68 1.36 -16.49 5.81
N ILE A 69 0.69 -16.30 4.67
CA ILE A 69 -0.29 -15.23 4.49
C ILE A 69 -1.68 -15.83 4.67
N HIS A 70 -2.46 -15.30 5.60
CA HIS A 70 -3.75 -15.87 5.98
C HIS A 70 -4.88 -14.84 5.89
N PRO A 71 -6.14 -15.32 5.82
CA PRO A 71 -7.30 -14.45 5.96
C PRO A 71 -7.19 -13.57 7.21
N GLU A 72 -7.66 -12.34 7.10
CA GLU A 72 -7.67 -11.33 8.17
C GLU A 72 -6.29 -10.88 8.70
N ASP A 73 -5.21 -11.27 8.05
CA ASP A 73 -3.91 -10.65 8.29
C ASP A 73 -3.94 -9.17 7.87
N ILE A 74 -3.18 -8.34 8.57
CA ILE A 74 -2.78 -7.00 8.12
C ILE A 74 -1.27 -6.92 8.29
N ILE A 75 -0.57 -6.63 7.22
CA ILE A 75 0.89 -6.63 7.18
C ILE A 75 1.37 -5.19 7.01
N LEU A 76 2.30 -4.77 7.86
CA LEU A 76 2.97 -3.47 7.77
C LEU A 76 4.38 -3.65 7.20
N LEU A 77 4.78 -2.70 6.34
CA LEU A 77 6.10 -2.65 5.73
C LEU A 77 6.51 -1.20 5.48
N ASN A 78 7.71 -0.83 5.93
CA ASN A 78 8.32 0.46 5.58
C ASN A 78 9.83 0.38 5.30
N TYR A 79 10.44 -0.82 5.36
CA TYR A 79 11.85 -0.96 5.03
C TYR A 79 12.12 -0.50 3.60
N PRO A 80 12.92 0.56 3.36
CA PRO A 80 13.00 1.26 2.06
C PRO A 80 13.31 0.36 0.88
N TYR A 81 14.24 -0.57 1.05
CA TYR A 81 14.65 -1.51 0.00
C TYR A 81 13.59 -2.57 -0.35
N MET A 82 12.54 -2.70 0.45
CA MET A 82 11.39 -3.58 0.21
C MET A 82 10.11 -2.80 -0.09
N SER A 83 10.02 -1.55 0.37
CA SER A 83 8.79 -0.74 0.22
C SER A 83 8.82 0.18 -1.00
N ALA A 84 9.99 0.40 -1.61
CA ALA A 84 10.21 1.39 -2.68
C ALA A 84 9.79 2.82 -2.29
N ALA A 85 10.08 3.20 -1.02
CA ALA A 85 9.80 4.52 -0.48
C ALA A 85 10.65 4.73 0.77
N HIS A 86 10.74 5.96 1.29
CA HIS A 86 11.48 6.22 2.52
C HIS A 86 10.75 5.67 3.77
N THR A 87 11.46 5.63 4.91
CA THR A 87 11.01 4.93 6.13
C THR A 87 9.67 5.41 6.68
N LEU A 88 9.32 6.69 6.50
CA LEU A 88 8.05 7.22 6.98
C LEU A 88 6.85 6.81 6.11
N ASP A 89 7.08 6.30 4.90
CA ASP A 89 6.03 5.82 4.00
C ASP A 89 5.66 4.37 4.29
N VAL A 90 4.77 4.20 5.24
CA VAL A 90 4.38 2.87 5.71
C VAL A 90 3.27 2.27 4.84
N THR A 91 3.54 1.12 4.24
CA THR A 91 2.52 0.30 3.56
C THR A 91 1.78 -0.56 4.59
N ALA A 92 0.46 -0.61 4.50
CA ALA A 92 -0.36 -1.67 5.07
C ALA A 92 -1.00 -2.48 3.95
N ALA A 93 -0.98 -3.79 4.06
CA ALA A 93 -1.57 -4.72 3.12
C ALA A 93 -2.52 -5.69 3.81
N ALA A 94 -3.75 -5.79 3.31
CA ALA A 94 -4.75 -6.78 3.69
C ALA A 94 -4.89 -7.79 2.56
N PRO A 95 -4.52 -9.06 2.74
CA PRO A 95 -4.77 -10.10 1.76
C PRO A 95 -6.29 -10.32 1.61
N ILE A 96 -6.71 -10.60 0.40
CA ILE A 96 -8.10 -10.88 0.03
C ILE A 96 -8.20 -12.37 -0.29
N PHE A 97 -9.04 -13.07 0.43
CA PHE A 97 -9.27 -14.51 0.24
C PHE A 97 -10.71 -14.78 -0.20
N HIS A 98 -10.87 -15.79 -1.04
CA HIS A 98 -12.16 -16.37 -1.37
C HIS A 98 -11.99 -17.88 -1.51
N ASP A 99 -12.83 -18.68 -0.84
CA ASP A 99 -12.73 -20.14 -0.78
C ASP A 99 -11.30 -20.64 -0.46
N ASP A 100 -10.71 -20.07 0.61
CA ASP A 100 -9.34 -20.34 1.10
C ASP A 100 -8.22 -20.05 0.09
N LYS A 101 -8.51 -19.38 -1.02
CA LYS A 101 -7.52 -18.98 -2.02
C LYS A 101 -7.25 -17.49 -1.94
N LEU A 102 -5.97 -17.11 -1.99
CA LEU A 102 -5.55 -15.72 -2.11
C LEU A 102 -5.92 -15.21 -3.51
N VAL A 103 -6.81 -14.24 -3.58
CA VAL A 103 -7.29 -13.63 -4.84
C VAL A 103 -6.72 -12.25 -5.10
N GLY A 104 -6.10 -11.63 -4.10
CA GLY A 104 -5.48 -10.32 -4.26
C GLY A 104 -5.13 -9.65 -2.93
N PHE A 105 -4.89 -8.35 -3.03
CA PHE A 105 -4.57 -7.49 -1.89
C PHE A 105 -5.30 -6.17 -1.99
N SER A 106 -5.67 -5.64 -0.84
CA SER A 106 -6.02 -4.24 -0.64
C SER A 106 -4.88 -3.58 0.11
N ALA A 107 -4.30 -2.51 -0.43
CA ALA A 107 -3.13 -1.88 0.16
C ALA A 107 -3.24 -0.36 0.21
N VAL A 108 -2.67 0.21 1.27
CA VAL A 108 -2.52 1.65 1.48
C VAL A 108 -1.09 1.93 1.89
N LYS A 109 -0.42 2.81 1.15
CA LYS A 109 0.84 3.44 1.57
C LYS A 109 0.54 4.86 1.97
N GLN A 110 1.04 5.29 3.12
CA GLN A 110 0.86 6.65 3.60
C GLN A 110 2.05 7.12 4.42
N HIS A 111 2.35 8.40 4.32
CA HIS A 111 3.37 9.06 5.10
C HIS A 111 2.95 9.21 6.57
N TRP A 112 3.78 8.74 7.51
CA TRP A 112 3.61 8.96 8.94
C TRP A 112 4.51 10.10 9.43
N LYS A 113 4.01 10.92 10.34
CA LYS A 113 4.75 12.08 10.80
C LYS A 113 5.99 11.75 11.63
N ASP A 114 5.95 10.65 12.38
CA ASP A 114 7.02 10.31 13.30
C ASP A 114 7.08 8.82 13.62
N LEU A 115 8.27 8.28 13.42
CA LEU A 115 8.68 6.92 13.79
C LEU A 115 10.02 6.92 14.52
N GLY A 116 10.34 8.00 15.24
CA GLY A 116 11.58 8.11 16.01
C GLY A 116 12.82 8.41 15.17
N GLN A 117 12.64 9.02 13.99
CA GLN A 117 13.75 9.48 13.15
C GLN A 117 14.59 10.55 13.89
N LYS A 118 15.80 10.83 13.35
CA LYS A 118 16.77 11.78 13.93
C LYS A 118 16.13 13.10 14.36
N ASP A 119 15.38 13.73 13.46
CA ASP A 119 14.65 14.97 13.71
C ASP A 119 13.15 14.77 13.44
N PRO A 120 12.24 15.44 14.17
CA PRO A 120 10.81 15.37 13.92
C PRO A 120 10.46 15.86 12.53
N GLY A 121 9.62 15.12 11.82
CA GLY A 121 9.22 15.44 10.45
C GLY A 121 10.16 14.85 9.41
N TYR A 122 10.39 15.56 8.30
CA TYR A 122 11.20 15.09 7.20
C TYR A 122 12.68 15.45 7.40
N CYS A 123 13.58 14.44 7.42
CA CYS A 123 15.02 14.64 7.53
C CYS A 123 15.67 14.54 6.13
N THR A 124 16.49 15.51 5.77
CA THR A 124 17.21 15.53 4.48
C THR A 124 18.72 15.33 4.61
N ASP A 125 19.22 15.27 5.85
CA ASP A 125 20.65 15.19 6.18
C ASP A 125 21.03 13.88 6.89
N THR A 126 20.23 12.84 6.74
CA THR A 126 20.52 11.50 7.24
C THR A 126 21.64 10.86 6.42
N THR A 127 22.56 10.16 7.08
CA THR A 127 23.70 9.49 6.45
C THR A 127 23.54 7.99 6.37
N ASP A 128 22.55 7.43 7.06
CA ASP A 128 22.17 6.03 6.97
C ASP A 128 20.67 5.82 7.32
N VAL A 129 20.13 4.68 6.93
CA VAL A 129 18.71 4.35 7.08
C VAL A 129 18.26 4.25 8.54
N TYR A 130 19.16 3.98 9.50
CA TYR A 130 18.80 3.86 10.90
C TYR A 130 18.51 5.22 11.56
N GLN A 131 18.93 6.31 10.95
CA GLN A 131 18.57 7.66 11.37
C GLN A 131 17.17 8.07 10.94
N GLU A 132 16.52 7.27 10.08
CA GLU A 132 15.20 7.57 9.51
C GLU A 132 14.02 6.96 10.29
N GLY A 133 14.31 6.34 11.43
CA GLY A 133 13.31 5.85 12.36
C GLY A 133 13.11 4.34 12.36
N LEU A 134 12.03 3.89 12.98
CA LEU A 134 11.72 2.49 13.19
C LEU A 134 11.49 1.76 11.87
N LEU A 135 12.28 0.73 11.62
CA LEU A 135 12.14 -0.15 10.45
C LEU A 135 11.16 -1.29 10.76
N ILE A 136 10.17 -1.47 9.89
CA ILE A 136 9.14 -2.52 9.99
C ILE A 136 9.25 -3.41 8.75
N PRO A 137 9.93 -4.58 8.84
CA PRO A 137 10.06 -5.52 7.72
C PRO A 137 8.90 -6.52 7.71
N CYS A 138 7.87 -6.32 6.91
CA CYS A 138 6.76 -7.25 6.68
C CYS A 138 6.17 -7.86 7.99
N LEU A 139 5.90 -7.02 9.00
CA LEU A 139 5.34 -7.48 10.27
C LEU A 139 3.81 -7.48 10.27
N LYS A 140 3.20 -8.52 10.83
CA LYS A 140 1.75 -8.60 10.96
C LYS A 140 1.28 -7.82 12.18
N ILE A 141 0.60 -6.69 11.94
CA ILE A 141 -0.10 -5.92 12.98
C ILE A 141 -1.41 -6.61 13.37
N HIS A 142 -2.11 -7.27 12.42
CA HIS A 142 -3.12 -8.27 12.71
C HIS A 142 -2.66 -9.63 12.19
N LYS A 143 -2.79 -10.66 13.01
CA LYS A 143 -2.50 -12.04 12.67
C LYS A 143 -3.79 -12.84 12.77
N ARG A 144 -4.37 -13.18 11.62
CA ARG A 144 -5.69 -13.86 11.54
C ARG A 144 -6.76 -13.12 12.35
N GLY A 145 -6.85 -11.82 12.15
CA GLY A 145 -7.81 -10.94 12.84
C GLY A 145 -7.41 -10.52 14.26
N VAL A 146 -6.40 -11.16 14.86
CA VAL A 146 -5.96 -10.83 16.23
C VAL A 146 -4.88 -9.74 16.18
N LEU A 147 -5.12 -8.64 16.91
CA LEU A 147 -4.18 -7.52 17.01
C LEU A 147 -2.89 -7.95 17.74
N ASN A 148 -1.75 -7.63 17.14
CA ASN A 148 -0.43 -7.78 17.76
C ASN A 148 -0.15 -6.56 18.66
N GLN A 149 -0.53 -6.67 19.93
CA GLN A 149 -0.39 -5.58 20.89
C GLN A 149 1.09 -5.19 21.11
N ASP A 150 2.02 -6.14 21.07
CA ASP A 150 3.44 -5.85 21.26
C ASP A 150 3.98 -4.94 20.14
N LEU A 151 3.54 -5.17 18.88
CA LEU A 151 3.91 -4.31 17.77
C LEU A 151 3.25 -2.93 17.86
N VAL A 152 2.02 -2.84 18.36
CA VAL A 152 1.37 -1.55 18.64
C VAL A 152 2.16 -0.76 19.66
N GLU A 153 2.56 -1.38 20.77
CA GLU A 153 3.36 -0.71 21.81
C GLU A 153 4.76 -0.34 21.28
N LEU A 154 5.39 -1.19 20.47
CA LEU A 154 6.66 -0.86 19.83
C LEU A 154 6.54 0.42 18.97
N ILE A 155 5.52 0.52 18.12
CA ILE A 155 5.28 1.72 17.30
C ILE A 155 4.98 2.92 18.19
N ARG A 156 4.13 2.75 19.20
CA ARG A 156 3.75 3.80 20.13
C ARG A 156 4.93 4.44 20.83
N PHE A 157 5.84 3.62 21.37
CA PHE A 157 7.01 4.11 22.12
C PHE A 157 8.15 4.61 21.22
N ASN A 158 8.10 4.32 19.91
CA ASN A 158 9.04 4.86 18.94
C ASN A 158 8.48 6.10 18.20
N SER A 159 7.36 6.66 18.64
CA SER A 159 6.81 7.90 18.10
C SER A 159 6.75 8.97 19.19
N ARG A 160 7.17 10.18 18.85
CA ARG A 160 6.98 11.38 19.70
C ARG A 160 5.54 11.91 19.61
N MET A 161 4.76 11.42 18.64
CA MET A 161 3.36 11.77 18.38
C MET A 161 2.46 10.52 18.34
N PRO A 162 2.43 9.70 19.42
CA PRO A 162 1.84 8.35 19.38
C PRO A 162 0.35 8.35 19.02
N GLU A 163 -0.41 9.35 19.47
CA GLU A 163 -1.85 9.43 19.14
C GLU A 163 -2.08 9.63 17.63
N ASN A 164 -1.30 10.51 16.98
CA ASN A 164 -1.38 10.71 15.54
C ASN A 164 -0.95 9.45 14.78
N THR A 165 0.19 8.86 15.16
CA THR A 165 0.75 7.69 14.49
C THR A 165 -0.19 6.48 14.58
N LEU A 166 -0.74 6.20 15.78
CA LEU A 166 -1.69 5.10 15.96
C LEU A 166 -3.07 5.41 15.34
N GLY A 167 -3.51 6.66 15.38
CA GLY A 167 -4.73 7.09 14.70
C GLY A 167 -4.65 6.89 13.19
N ASP A 168 -3.56 7.33 12.56
CA ASP A 168 -3.31 7.15 11.13
C ASP A 168 -3.09 5.67 10.76
N MET A 169 -2.45 4.88 11.64
CA MET A 169 -2.35 3.43 11.49
C MET A 169 -3.73 2.78 11.43
N ASN A 170 -4.61 3.10 12.37
CA ASN A 170 -5.95 2.55 12.42
C ASN A 170 -6.81 2.98 11.22
N ALA A 171 -6.69 4.24 10.78
CA ALA A 171 -7.36 4.74 9.59
C ALA A 171 -6.94 3.96 8.33
N LYS A 172 -5.64 3.70 8.18
CA LYS A 172 -5.07 2.90 7.10
C LYS A 172 -5.54 1.44 7.14
N ILE A 173 -5.51 0.79 8.30
CA ILE A 173 -6.00 -0.57 8.49
C ILE A 173 -7.48 -0.67 8.12
N SER A 174 -8.31 0.26 8.60
CA SER A 174 -9.74 0.33 8.27
C SER A 174 -9.98 0.50 6.76
N SER A 175 -9.17 1.31 6.11
CA SER A 175 -9.22 1.48 4.65
C SER A 175 -8.89 0.16 3.92
N CYS A 176 -7.83 -0.55 4.32
CA CYS A 176 -7.48 -1.85 3.75
C CYS A 176 -8.61 -2.88 3.96
N ILE A 177 -9.20 -2.96 5.15
CA ILE A 177 -10.33 -3.86 5.44
C ILE A 177 -11.54 -3.52 4.57
N THR A 178 -11.80 -2.23 4.32
CA THR A 178 -12.88 -1.79 3.42
C THR A 178 -12.65 -2.33 2.01
N GLY A 179 -11.46 -2.18 1.45
CA GLY A 179 -11.12 -2.69 0.12
C GLY A 179 -11.26 -4.20 0.01
N ARG A 180 -10.73 -4.94 1.00
CA ARG A 180 -10.86 -6.39 1.09
C ARG A 180 -12.32 -6.81 1.03
N LYS A 181 -13.16 -6.29 1.93
CA LYS A 181 -14.59 -6.64 1.99
C LYS A 181 -15.32 -6.34 0.69
N ARG A 182 -15.03 -5.22 0.03
CA ARG A 182 -15.68 -4.86 -1.23
C ARG A 182 -15.31 -5.82 -2.37
N VAL A 183 -14.08 -6.32 -2.39
CA VAL A 183 -13.68 -7.32 -3.39
C VAL A 183 -14.31 -8.68 -3.09
N GLU A 184 -14.34 -9.11 -1.82
CA GLU A 184 -15.05 -10.32 -1.38
C GLU A 184 -16.54 -10.27 -1.80
N GLU A 185 -17.25 -9.18 -1.50
CA GLU A 185 -18.65 -8.95 -1.93
C GLU A 185 -18.83 -8.98 -3.45
N LEU A 186 -17.84 -8.52 -4.23
CA LEU A 186 -17.90 -8.59 -5.68
C LEU A 186 -17.79 -10.04 -6.19
N ILE A 187 -16.90 -10.82 -5.59
CA ILE A 187 -16.72 -12.22 -5.95
C ILE A 187 -17.97 -13.03 -5.55
N ASP A 188 -18.52 -12.80 -4.36
CA ASP A 188 -19.77 -13.42 -3.91
C ASP A 188 -20.94 -13.11 -4.86
N LYS A 189 -21.00 -11.88 -5.38
CA LYS A 189 -22.09 -11.43 -6.26
C LYS A 189 -21.99 -11.96 -7.68
N PHE A 190 -20.80 -12.01 -8.25
CA PHE A 190 -20.61 -12.29 -9.69
C PHE A 190 -19.94 -13.63 -9.97
N GLY A 191 -19.42 -14.29 -8.95
CA GLY A 191 -18.65 -15.52 -9.03
C GLY A 191 -17.18 -15.30 -9.32
N GLN A 192 -16.34 -16.22 -8.82
CA GLN A 192 -14.88 -16.18 -8.96
C GLN A 192 -14.42 -16.18 -10.43
N GLU A 193 -15.08 -16.96 -11.29
CA GLU A 193 -14.72 -17.05 -12.71
C GLU A 193 -14.93 -15.70 -13.42
N THR A 194 -16.07 -15.06 -13.18
CA THR A 194 -16.37 -13.72 -13.72
C THR A 194 -15.37 -12.68 -13.21
N TYR A 195 -15.00 -12.75 -11.93
CA TYR A 195 -14.00 -11.87 -11.35
C TYR A 195 -12.64 -12.04 -12.04
N ASN A 196 -12.15 -13.27 -12.19
CA ASN A 196 -10.88 -13.57 -12.84
C ASN A 196 -10.85 -13.06 -14.30
N LEU A 197 -11.92 -13.31 -15.04
CA LEU A 197 -12.05 -12.81 -16.42
C LEU A 197 -12.04 -11.27 -16.47
N ALA A 198 -12.70 -10.62 -15.52
CA ALA A 198 -12.69 -9.15 -15.42
C ALA A 198 -11.29 -8.59 -15.11
N VAL A 199 -10.52 -9.26 -14.24
CA VAL A 199 -9.13 -8.90 -13.92
C VAL A 199 -8.26 -8.91 -15.18
N GLU A 200 -8.27 -10.02 -15.93
CA GLU A 200 -7.47 -10.13 -17.16
C GLU A 200 -7.92 -9.09 -18.21
N ASN A 201 -9.23 -8.88 -18.39
CA ASN A 201 -9.74 -7.85 -19.31
C ASN A 201 -9.31 -6.42 -18.92
N ILE A 202 -9.22 -6.10 -17.63
CA ILE A 202 -8.74 -4.79 -17.17
C ILE A 202 -7.28 -4.59 -17.55
N LEU A 203 -6.45 -5.61 -17.34
CA LEU A 203 -5.02 -5.56 -17.63
C LEU A 203 -4.76 -5.49 -19.15
N ASP A 204 -5.43 -6.32 -19.94
CA ASP A 204 -5.36 -6.31 -21.41
C ASP A 204 -5.82 -4.95 -21.99
N HIS A 205 -6.89 -4.39 -21.41
CA HIS A 205 -7.36 -3.07 -21.82
C HIS A 205 -6.32 -1.98 -21.51
N GLY A 206 -5.72 -2.01 -20.33
CA GLY A 206 -4.65 -1.08 -19.92
C GLY A 206 -3.44 -1.18 -20.86
N GLU A 207 -2.98 -2.40 -21.16
CA GLU A 207 -1.88 -2.62 -22.09
C GLU A 207 -2.20 -2.07 -23.49
N ARG A 208 -3.39 -2.35 -24.00
CA ARG A 208 -3.82 -1.87 -25.32
C ARG A 208 -3.83 -0.34 -25.39
N ILE A 209 -4.38 0.33 -24.39
CA ILE A 209 -4.40 1.80 -24.35
C ILE A 209 -2.97 2.35 -24.27
N ALA A 210 -2.12 1.79 -23.43
CA ALA A 210 -0.71 2.21 -23.33
C ALA A 210 0.01 2.05 -24.67
N ARG A 211 -0.15 0.93 -25.36
CA ARG A 211 0.46 0.71 -26.68
C ARG A 211 -0.02 1.72 -27.74
N VAL A 212 -1.30 2.08 -27.74
CA VAL A 212 -1.83 3.12 -28.66
C VAL A 212 -1.17 4.46 -28.37
N GLN A 213 -1.11 4.87 -27.10
CA GLN A 213 -0.49 6.15 -26.73
C GLN A 213 1.02 6.20 -27.04
N LEU A 214 1.74 5.10 -26.79
CA LEU A 214 3.16 5.00 -27.13
C LEU A 214 3.41 5.01 -28.64
N ALA A 215 2.48 4.53 -29.45
CA ALA A 215 2.61 4.52 -30.91
C ALA A 215 2.58 5.94 -31.51
N ASP A 216 1.93 6.89 -30.82
CA ASP A 216 1.86 8.30 -31.22
C ASP A 216 3.13 9.10 -30.87
N LEU A 217 4.03 8.53 -30.06
CA LEU A 217 5.29 9.20 -29.73
C LEU A 217 6.25 9.19 -30.94
N PRO A 218 7.07 10.25 -31.10
CA PRO A 218 8.09 10.29 -32.14
C PRO A 218 8.99 9.05 -32.04
N LYS A 219 9.21 8.38 -33.16
CA LYS A 219 10.12 7.22 -33.24
C LYS A 219 11.57 7.68 -33.25
N GLY A 220 12.39 7.04 -32.41
CA GLY A 220 13.81 7.38 -32.33
C GLY A 220 14.48 6.77 -31.11
N THR A 221 15.77 6.96 -31.01
CA THR A 221 16.54 6.69 -29.78
C THR A 221 16.74 8.02 -29.08
N TRP A 222 16.34 8.06 -27.81
CA TRP A 222 16.46 9.24 -26.97
C TRP A 222 17.45 8.93 -25.86
N SER A 223 18.36 9.85 -25.57
CA SER A 223 19.26 9.77 -24.42
C SER A 223 19.12 11.03 -23.58
N ALA A 224 19.13 10.85 -22.28
CA ALA A 224 19.22 11.92 -21.30
C ALA A 224 20.26 11.52 -20.25
N GLU A 225 20.98 12.50 -19.75
CA GLU A 225 21.97 12.35 -18.69
C GLU A 225 21.72 13.45 -17.68
N ASP A 226 21.75 13.09 -16.42
CA ASP A 226 21.62 14.02 -15.30
C ASP A 226 22.57 13.60 -14.19
N TRP A 227 22.96 14.55 -13.34
CA TRP A 227 23.93 14.33 -12.28
C TRP A 227 23.24 14.57 -10.93
N VAL A 228 23.42 13.65 -10.01
CA VAL A 228 23.04 13.84 -8.62
C VAL A 228 24.26 14.39 -7.91
N ASP A 229 24.15 15.61 -7.40
CA ASP A 229 25.21 16.24 -6.63
C ASP A 229 25.37 15.51 -5.28
N ASP A 230 26.65 15.40 -4.83
CA ASP A 230 27.02 14.77 -3.56
C ASP A 230 26.64 15.64 -2.35
#